data_0bb3f99a6eec1be8710144c6bc230a72
#
_entry.id   0bb3f99a6eec1be8710144c6bc230a72
#
_cell.length_a   1.000
_cell.length_b   1.000
_cell.length_c   1.000
_cell.angle_alpha   90.00
_cell.angle_beta   90.00
_cell.angle_gamma   90.00
#
_symmetry.space_group_name_H-M   'P 1'
#
loop_
_entity.id
_entity.type
_entity.pdbx_description
1 polymer ?
#
loop_
_entity_poly.entity_id
_entity_poly.type
_entity_poly.pdbx_seq_one_letter_code
_entity_poly.pdbx_strand_id
1 'polypeptide(L)'
;MQNYLLESIDLWFREFDIDGIRLDVAYLLPLWFIDKVKQRIRSLKPDAFLLGEVLGDNARRFYDQGHVDAITDYPLYKALWSSLNSLNFFELAHTIKRTYGEMYRGLQLFSFADNHDVERITSKLTDPEKLPLVYALLFTLPGIPCIYYGSEWGAEGKKERGSDASLRPAYKKPLPNALTARITSLIALRNRTPELQRGTLKDLRLTNRAYAFLRELDGFSTAVAVNADDAPVTLDLPGLGAVEIPPLSAVYNRRGEGFLPL
;
A
#
# COMPACT_ATOMS: atom_id res chain seq x y z
N MET A 1 -21.93 26.23 -7.95
CA MET A 1 -21.00 25.32 -7.24
C MET A 1 -20.41 24.27 -8.17
N GLN A 2 -21.19 23.34 -8.75
CA GLN A 2 -20.65 22.25 -9.60
C GLN A 2 -19.78 22.75 -10.75
N ASN A 3 -20.25 23.70 -11.55
CA ASN A 3 -19.47 24.24 -12.67
C ASN A 3 -18.14 24.83 -12.23
N TYR A 4 -18.14 25.57 -11.12
CA TYR A 4 -16.92 26.12 -10.55
C TYR A 4 -15.89 25.03 -10.19
N LEU A 5 -16.35 23.92 -9.57
CA LEU A 5 -15.45 22.80 -9.25
C LEU A 5 -14.90 22.12 -10.51
N LEU A 6 -15.73 21.92 -11.53
CA LEU A 6 -15.30 21.34 -12.80
C LEU A 6 -14.33 22.27 -13.57
N GLU A 7 -14.56 23.57 -13.54
CA GLU A 7 -13.63 24.57 -14.10
C GLU A 7 -12.29 24.62 -13.36
N SER A 8 -12.30 24.39 -12.03
CA SER A 8 -11.07 24.27 -11.26
C SER A 8 -10.28 23.01 -11.67
N ILE A 9 -10.96 21.90 -11.94
CA ILE A 9 -10.36 20.67 -12.46
C ILE A 9 -9.70 20.95 -13.82
N ASP A 10 -10.40 21.65 -14.72
CA ASP A 10 -9.86 22.03 -16.03
C ASP A 10 -8.57 22.84 -15.91
N LEU A 11 -8.56 23.80 -14.97
CA LEU A 11 -7.38 24.59 -14.67
C LEU A 11 -6.20 23.71 -14.27
N TRP A 12 -6.41 22.76 -13.35
CA TRP A 12 -5.34 21.90 -12.87
C TRP A 12 -4.75 21.00 -13.95
N PHE A 13 -5.58 20.43 -14.82
CA PHE A 13 -5.11 19.63 -15.94
C PHE A 13 -4.35 20.46 -16.97
N ARG A 14 -4.80 21.70 -17.28
CA ARG A 14 -4.16 22.56 -18.26
C ARG A 14 -2.86 23.20 -17.77
N GLU A 15 -2.87 23.69 -16.51
CA GLU A 15 -1.74 24.48 -16.00
C GLU A 15 -0.68 23.61 -15.34
N PHE A 16 -1.05 22.46 -14.76
CA PHE A 16 -0.13 21.62 -13.99
C PHE A 16 0.09 20.24 -14.61
N ASP A 17 -0.57 19.91 -15.72
CA ASP A 17 -0.47 18.62 -16.43
C ASP A 17 -0.61 17.41 -15.50
N ILE A 18 -1.54 17.45 -14.56
CA ILE A 18 -1.78 16.37 -13.62
C ILE A 18 -2.33 15.11 -14.32
N ASP A 19 -2.08 13.91 -13.75
CA ASP A 19 -2.50 12.62 -14.29
C ASP A 19 -3.76 12.06 -13.62
N GLY A 20 -4.25 12.71 -12.58
CA GLY A 20 -5.44 12.26 -11.88
C GLY A 20 -5.81 13.11 -10.69
N ILE A 21 -6.89 12.73 -10.02
CA ILE A 21 -7.45 13.44 -8.87
C ILE A 21 -7.76 12.44 -7.75
N ARG A 22 -7.49 12.83 -6.52
CA ARG A 22 -8.05 12.19 -5.33
C ARG A 22 -9.27 12.99 -4.85
N LEU A 23 -10.40 12.32 -4.74
CA LEU A 23 -11.58 12.86 -4.08
C LEU A 23 -11.49 12.60 -2.58
N ASP A 24 -11.36 13.68 -1.84
CA ASP A 24 -11.42 13.67 -0.38
C ASP A 24 -12.83 13.30 0.08
N VAL A 25 -12.95 12.48 1.12
CA VAL A 25 -14.23 12.06 1.70
C VAL A 25 -15.24 11.59 0.62
N ALA A 26 -14.77 10.86 -0.39
CA ALA A 26 -15.57 10.47 -1.56
C ALA A 26 -16.86 9.72 -1.17
N TYR A 27 -16.86 9.01 -0.04
CA TYR A 27 -18.04 8.28 0.45
C TYR A 27 -19.23 9.17 0.84
N LEU A 28 -19.03 10.48 1.02
CA LEU A 28 -20.09 11.46 1.27
C LEU A 28 -20.54 12.19 -0.02
N LEU A 29 -19.80 12.05 -1.12
CA LEU A 29 -20.16 12.71 -2.37
C LEU A 29 -21.29 11.95 -3.09
N PRO A 30 -22.22 12.66 -3.75
CA PRO A 30 -23.20 12.02 -4.62
C PRO A 30 -22.52 11.31 -5.79
N LEU A 31 -22.91 10.06 -6.08
CA LEU A 31 -22.31 9.28 -7.17
C LEU A 31 -22.41 9.98 -8.53
N TRP A 32 -23.54 10.63 -8.82
CA TRP A 32 -23.70 11.40 -10.06
C TRP A 32 -22.68 12.54 -10.21
N PHE A 33 -22.20 13.11 -9.11
CA PHE A 33 -21.17 14.15 -9.16
C PHE A 33 -19.78 13.51 -9.39
N ILE A 34 -19.48 12.39 -8.76
CA ILE A 34 -18.27 11.61 -9.02
C ILE A 34 -18.19 11.23 -10.50
N ASP A 35 -19.30 10.78 -11.10
CA ASP A 35 -19.38 10.46 -12.53
C ASP A 35 -19.09 11.69 -13.41
N LYS A 36 -19.63 12.85 -13.06
CA LYS A 36 -19.32 14.09 -13.78
C LYS A 36 -17.83 14.44 -13.70
N VAL A 37 -17.21 14.29 -12.54
CA VAL A 37 -15.77 14.49 -12.36
C VAL A 37 -15.02 13.49 -13.24
N LYS A 38 -15.37 12.20 -13.18
CA LYS A 38 -14.72 11.16 -14.00
C LYS A 38 -14.82 11.43 -15.49
N GLN A 39 -15.99 11.76 -15.97
CA GLN A 39 -16.21 12.13 -17.38
C GLN A 39 -15.37 13.36 -17.76
N ARG A 40 -15.31 14.37 -16.89
CA ARG A 40 -14.54 15.60 -17.15
C ARG A 40 -13.06 15.29 -17.25
N ILE A 41 -12.44 14.64 -16.28
CA ILE A 41 -11.01 14.33 -16.31
C ILE A 41 -10.65 13.45 -17.51
N ARG A 42 -11.50 12.48 -17.87
CA ARG A 42 -11.29 11.60 -19.05
C ARG A 42 -11.42 12.35 -20.37
N SER A 43 -12.19 13.42 -20.43
CA SER A 43 -12.27 14.28 -21.62
C SER A 43 -11.04 15.15 -21.81
N LEU A 44 -10.32 15.46 -20.72
CA LEU A 44 -9.07 16.23 -20.73
C LEU A 44 -7.85 15.33 -20.96
N LYS A 45 -7.83 14.16 -20.30
CA LYS A 45 -6.76 13.17 -20.40
C LYS A 45 -7.38 11.77 -20.33
N PRO A 46 -7.40 11.00 -21.43
CA PRO A 46 -8.12 9.72 -21.50
C PRO A 46 -7.73 8.71 -20.41
N ASP A 47 -6.46 8.72 -19.99
CA ASP A 47 -5.92 7.84 -18.96
C ASP A 47 -5.91 8.45 -17.56
N ALA A 48 -6.55 9.61 -17.36
CA ALA A 48 -6.59 10.28 -16.06
C ALA A 48 -7.16 9.36 -14.98
N PHE A 49 -6.50 9.32 -13.82
CA PHE A 49 -6.83 8.42 -12.72
C PHE A 49 -7.72 9.11 -11.68
N LEU A 50 -8.78 8.44 -11.24
CA LEU A 50 -9.66 8.93 -10.19
C LEU A 50 -9.60 8.04 -8.96
N LEU A 51 -8.98 8.54 -7.89
CA LEU A 51 -8.91 7.90 -6.59
C LEU A 51 -10.03 8.44 -5.69
N GLY A 52 -10.82 7.55 -5.09
CA GLY A 52 -11.76 7.91 -4.04
C GLY A 52 -11.21 7.60 -2.65
N GLU A 53 -11.21 8.58 -1.75
CA GLU A 53 -11.07 8.25 -0.35
C GLU A 53 -12.39 7.68 0.16
N VAL A 54 -12.40 6.38 0.43
CA VAL A 54 -13.58 5.65 0.88
C VAL A 54 -13.26 4.91 2.17
N LEU A 55 -14.10 5.11 3.17
CA LEU A 55 -14.05 4.43 4.46
C LEU A 55 -15.27 3.50 4.62
N GLY A 56 -15.04 2.32 5.21
CA GLY A 56 -16.11 1.39 5.60
C GLY A 56 -16.65 0.49 4.50
N ASP A 57 -17.74 -0.21 4.82
CA ASP A 57 -18.25 -1.36 4.06
C ASP A 57 -18.93 -1.02 2.72
N ASN A 58 -19.23 0.24 2.47
CA ASN A 58 -19.89 0.70 1.24
C ASN A 58 -18.96 0.95 0.05
N ALA A 59 -17.68 0.60 0.17
CA ALA A 59 -16.67 0.88 -0.84
C ALA A 59 -16.98 0.26 -2.22
N ARG A 60 -17.59 -0.94 -2.26
CA ARG A 60 -17.92 -1.62 -3.53
C ARG A 60 -18.81 -0.80 -4.45
N ARG A 61 -19.79 -0.06 -3.92
CA ARG A 61 -20.69 0.73 -4.75
C ARG A 61 -19.96 1.77 -5.60
N PHE A 62 -18.81 2.27 -5.16
CA PHE A 62 -18.02 3.26 -5.91
C PHE A 62 -17.26 2.62 -7.07
N TYR A 63 -16.96 1.35 -6.97
CA TYR A 63 -16.19 0.63 -7.96
C TYR A 63 -17.05 -0.19 -8.91
N ASP A 64 -18.00 -1.00 -8.42
CA ASP A 64 -18.80 -1.93 -9.24
C ASP A 64 -19.55 -1.22 -10.38
N GLN A 65 -19.88 0.07 -10.18
CA GLN A 65 -20.49 0.92 -11.21
C GLN A 65 -19.47 1.79 -11.95
N GLY A 66 -18.18 1.62 -11.67
CA GLY A 66 -17.10 2.33 -12.36
C GLY A 66 -16.98 3.81 -12.00
N HIS A 67 -17.48 4.25 -10.85
CA HIS A 67 -17.40 5.66 -10.43
C HIS A 67 -15.97 6.13 -10.20
N VAL A 68 -15.12 5.29 -9.57
CA VAL A 68 -13.69 5.56 -9.33
C VAL A 68 -12.82 4.46 -9.92
N ASP A 69 -11.53 4.71 -10.07
CA ASP A 69 -10.55 3.74 -10.57
C ASP A 69 -9.87 2.98 -9.42
N ALA A 70 -9.78 3.59 -8.24
CA ALA A 70 -9.27 2.97 -7.02
C ALA A 70 -9.88 3.61 -5.77
N ILE A 71 -9.76 2.90 -4.64
CA ILE A 71 -10.15 3.38 -3.32
C ILE A 71 -9.01 3.19 -2.32
N THR A 72 -9.03 3.95 -1.22
CA THR A 72 -8.03 3.87 -0.14
C THR A 72 -8.14 2.58 0.66
N ASP A 73 -6.99 1.95 0.99
CA ASP A 73 -6.88 0.68 1.72
C ASP A 73 -6.57 0.89 3.21
N TYR A 74 -7.51 1.43 3.96
CA TYR A 74 -7.40 1.57 5.41
C TYR A 74 -7.32 0.23 6.17
N PRO A 75 -7.99 -0.85 5.73
CA PRO A 75 -7.80 -2.16 6.36
C PRO A 75 -6.35 -2.65 6.32
N LEU A 76 -5.68 -2.56 5.18
CA LEU A 76 -4.27 -2.96 5.05
C LEU A 76 -3.36 -2.05 5.87
N TYR A 77 -3.57 -0.72 5.83
CA TYR A 77 -2.86 0.23 6.70
C TYR A 77 -2.88 -0.25 8.16
N LYS A 78 -4.08 -0.55 8.70
CA LYS A 78 -4.20 -1.03 10.07
C LYS A 78 -3.46 -2.34 10.29
N ALA A 79 -3.63 -3.31 9.40
CA ALA A 79 -3.03 -4.63 9.55
C ALA A 79 -1.50 -4.60 9.47
N LEU A 80 -0.89 -3.71 8.68
CA LEU A 80 0.56 -3.57 8.57
C LEU A 80 1.21 -3.26 9.92
N TRP A 81 0.78 -2.21 10.61
CA TRP A 81 1.41 -1.86 11.89
C TRP A 81 0.92 -2.74 13.04
N SER A 82 -0.35 -3.14 13.06
CA SER A 82 -0.94 -3.92 14.15
C SER A 82 -0.34 -5.32 14.22
N SER A 83 -0.19 -6.01 13.08
CA SER A 83 0.39 -7.35 13.03
C SER A 83 1.87 -7.37 13.43
N LEU A 84 2.64 -6.34 13.09
CA LEU A 84 4.05 -6.21 13.47
C LEU A 84 4.21 -5.87 14.96
N ASN A 85 3.33 -5.03 15.51
CA ASN A 85 3.34 -4.69 16.93
C ASN A 85 2.94 -5.86 17.81
N SER A 86 1.93 -6.63 17.40
CA SER A 86 1.42 -7.78 18.14
C SER A 86 2.15 -9.09 17.84
N LEU A 87 3.10 -9.08 16.88
CA LEU A 87 3.73 -10.28 16.32
C LEU A 87 2.68 -11.32 15.90
N ASN A 88 1.69 -10.88 15.10
CA ASN A 88 0.57 -11.71 14.69
C ASN A 88 0.27 -11.56 13.18
N PHE A 89 1.03 -12.25 12.35
CA PHE A 89 0.80 -12.24 10.89
C PHE A 89 -0.52 -12.91 10.47
N PHE A 90 -1.20 -13.66 11.35
CA PHE A 90 -2.55 -14.14 11.03
C PHE A 90 -3.54 -12.98 10.84
N GLU A 91 -3.37 -11.86 11.57
CA GLU A 91 -4.18 -10.65 11.35
C GLU A 91 -3.97 -10.09 9.96
N LEU A 92 -2.71 -9.97 9.52
CA LEU A 92 -2.37 -9.46 8.19
C LEU A 92 -2.91 -10.38 7.08
N ALA A 93 -2.64 -11.68 7.16
CA ALA A 93 -3.10 -12.67 6.18
C ALA A 93 -4.63 -12.72 6.09
N HIS A 94 -5.32 -12.69 7.25
CA HIS A 94 -6.79 -12.63 7.27
C HIS A 94 -7.32 -11.34 6.65
N THR A 95 -6.70 -10.20 6.95
CA THR A 95 -7.09 -8.91 6.35
C THR A 95 -6.94 -8.96 4.83
N ILE A 96 -5.80 -9.45 4.32
CA ILE A 96 -5.56 -9.58 2.89
C ILE A 96 -6.62 -10.48 2.24
N LYS A 97 -6.86 -11.66 2.82
CA LYS A 97 -7.86 -12.61 2.30
C LYS A 97 -9.25 -11.98 2.25
N ARG A 98 -9.67 -11.33 3.33
CA ARG A 98 -10.97 -10.66 3.40
C ARG A 98 -11.06 -9.49 2.42
N THR A 99 -10.02 -8.66 2.34
CA THR A 99 -10.02 -7.44 1.54
C THR A 99 -9.94 -7.77 0.04
N TYR A 100 -8.90 -8.49 -0.37
CA TYR A 100 -8.65 -8.78 -1.80
C TYR A 100 -9.43 -9.99 -2.32
N GLY A 101 -9.71 -10.98 -1.46
CA GLY A 101 -10.42 -12.21 -1.84
C GLY A 101 -11.94 -12.11 -1.81
N GLU A 102 -12.49 -11.29 -0.92
CA GLU A 102 -13.93 -11.24 -0.64
C GLU A 102 -14.51 -9.83 -0.81
N MET A 103 -14.20 -8.92 0.14
CA MET A 103 -14.84 -7.61 0.29
C MET A 103 -14.60 -6.70 -0.91
N TYR A 104 -13.37 -6.64 -1.40
CA TYR A 104 -12.94 -5.76 -2.48
C TYR A 104 -12.40 -6.53 -3.68
N ARG A 105 -12.89 -7.74 -3.89
CA ARG A 105 -12.46 -8.58 -5.02
C ARG A 105 -12.58 -7.82 -6.35
N GLY A 106 -11.45 -7.73 -7.07
CA GLY A 106 -11.36 -7.05 -8.36
C GLY A 106 -11.15 -5.54 -8.25
N LEU A 107 -11.20 -4.96 -7.05
CA LEU A 107 -10.92 -3.54 -6.83
C LEU A 107 -9.42 -3.25 -6.91
N GLN A 108 -9.08 -2.06 -7.43
CA GLN A 108 -7.77 -1.47 -7.23
C GLN A 108 -7.75 -0.75 -5.88
N LEU A 109 -6.86 -1.16 -4.99
CA LEU A 109 -6.72 -0.56 -3.66
C LEU A 109 -5.46 0.28 -3.60
N PHE A 110 -5.61 1.54 -3.17
CA PHE A 110 -4.51 2.47 -2.95
C PHE A 110 -3.97 2.27 -1.53
N SER A 111 -2.84 1.55 -1.44
CA SER A 111 -2.27 1.06 -0.19
C SER A 111 -1.20 2.00 0.34
N PHE A 112 -1.17 2.21 1.65
CA PHE A 112 -0.22 3.11 2.32
C PHE A 112 0.14 2.60 3.71
N ALA A 113 1.30 3.02 4.22
CA ALA A 113 1.73 2.75 5.59
C ALA A 113 1.31 3.88 6.55
N ASP A 114 1.21 5.09 6.05
CA ASP A 114 0.68 6.27 6.71
C ASP A 114 0.22 7.32 5.69
N ASN A 115 -0.46 8.35 6.16
CA ASN A 115 -0.87 9.51 5.37
C ASN A 115 -1.00 10.75 6.27
N HIS A 116 -1.58 11.84 5.73
CA HIS A 116 -1.73 13.11 6.42
C HIS A 116 -2.81 13.13 7.53
N ASP A 117 -3.61 12.08 7.68
CA ASP A 117 -4.73 12.00 8.63
C ASP A 117 -4.49 10.98 9.75
N VAL A 118 -3.46 10.15 9.63
CA VAL A 118 -3.09 9.15 10.61
C VAL A 118 -1.68 9.38 11.15
N GLU A 119 -1.37 8.78 12.29
CA GLU A 119 -0.02 8.85 12.85
C GLU A 119 1.01 8.27 11.88
N ARG A 120 2.19 8.90 11.84
CA ARG A 120 3.33 8.41 11.05
C ARG A 120 3.65 6.98 11.42
N ILE A 121 3.95 6.16 10.43
CA ILE A 121 4.20 4.73 10.64
C ILE A 121 5.33 4.49 11.64
N THR A 122 6.39 5.28 11.61
CA THR A 122 7.51 5.21 12.57
C THR A 122 7.02 5.41 14.01
N SER A 123 6.11 6.36 14.23
CA SER A 123 5.53 6.61 15.56
C SER A 123 4.47 5.59 15.98
N LYS A 124 3.91 4.86 15.02
CA LYS A 124 2.88 3.84 15.24
C LYS A 124 3.47 2.49 15.66
N LEU A 125 4.68 2.18 15.17
CA LEU A 125 5.39 0.98 15.54
C LEU A 125 5.90 1.06 16.99
N THR A 126 5.73 -0.02 17.75
CA THR A 126 6.31 -0.18 19.10
C THR A 126 7.80 -0.45 19.03
N ASP A 127 8.26 -1.01 17.90
CA ASP A 127 9.65 -1.28 17.60
C ASP A 127 9.99 -0.68 16.22
N PRO A 128 10.72 0.45 16.19
CA PRO A 128 11.10 1.12 14.95
C PRO A 128 11.99 0.28 14.02
N GLU A 129 12.69 -0.74 14.52
CA GLU A 129 13.52 -1.63 13.69
C GLU A 129 12.66 -2.45 12.71
N LYS A 130 11.37 -2.58 12.97
CA LYS A 130 10.40 -3.22 12.05
C LYS A 130 9.95 -2.32 10.88
N LEU A 131 10.35 -1.05 10.86
CA LEU A 131 9.95 -0.13 9.80
C LEU A 131 10.32 -0.63 8.38
N PRO A 132 11.50 -1.23 8.13
CA PRO A 132 11.81 -1.82 6.83
C PRO A 132 10.86 -2.95 6.41
N LEU A 133 10.31 -3.72 7.37
CA LEU A 133 9.35 -4.80 7.08
C LEU A 133 8.00 -4.26 6.60
N VAL A 134 7.58 -3.11 7.13
CA VAL A 134 6.36 -2.43 6.66
C VAL A 134 6.45 -2.17 5.16
N TYR A 135 7.58 -1.62 4.70
CA TYR A 135 7.77 -1.31 3.28
C TYR A 135 8.01 -2.55 2.44
N ALA A 136 8.73 -3.58 2.96
CA ALA A 136 8.83 -4.86 2.28
C ALA A 136 7.44 -5.45 2.00
N LEU A 137 6.55 -5.44 2.99
CA LEU A 137 5.15 -5.86 2.83
C LEU A 137 4.37 -4.94 1.89
N LEU A 138 4.41 -3.62 2.08
CA LEU A 138 3.67 -2.66 1.26
C LEU A 138 3.99 -2.79 -0.24
N PHE A 139 5.26 -3.01 -0.60
CA PHE A 139 5.69 -3.12 -2.00
C PHE A 139 5.55 -4.52 -2.60
N THR A 140 5.34 -5.56 -1.80
CA THR A 140 5.20 -6.94 -2.29
C THR A 140 3.77 -7.47 -2.22
N LEU A 141 2.94 -6.93 -1.35
CA LEU A 141 1.50 -7.23 -1.28
C LEU A 141 0.73 -6.65 -2.48
N PRO A 142 -0.51 -7.14 -2.73
CA PRO A 142 -1.40 -6.53 -3.72
C PRO A 142 -1.71 -5.07 -3.39
N GLY A 143 -2.14 -4.29 -4.41
CA GLY A 143 -2.52 -2.89 -4.29
C GLY A 143 -1.57 -1.94 -5.01
N ILE A 144 -1.87 -0.66 -4.98
CA ILE A 144 -1.07 0.45 -5.51
C ILE A 144 -0.36 1.10 -4.33
N PRO A 145 0.94 0.82 -4.09
CA PRO A 145 1.64 1.33 -2.93
C PRO A 145 1.88 2.84 -3.03
N CYS A 146 1.61 3.54 -1.95
CA CYS A 146 1.87 4.96 -1.80
C CYS A 146 2.82 5.21 -0.61
N ILE A 147 3.72 6.16 -0.78
CA ILE A 147 4.59 6.69 0.26
C ILE A 147 4.16 8.12 0.56
N TYR A 148 3.86 8.39 1.82
CA TYR A 148 3.63 9.75 2.28
C TYR A 148 4.98 10.45 2.52
N TYR A 149 5.11 11.72 2.10
CA TYR A 149 6.37 12.45 2.18
C TYR A 149 6.96 12.45 3.60
N GLY A 150 8.25 12.20 3.71
CA GLY A 150 8.95 12.07 4.97
C GLY A 150 9.00 10.65 5.53
N SER A 151 8.04 9.81 5.19
CA SER A 151 8.01 8.41 5.65
C SER A 151 9.12 7.57 5.04
N GLU A 152 9.63 7.97 3.86
CA GLU A 152 10.76 7.32 3.19
C GLU A 152 12.10 7.48 3.92
N TRP A 153 12.19 8.38 4.89
CA TRP A 153 13.35 8.48 5.80
C TRP A 153 12.98 8.27 7.27
N GLY A 154 11.76 7.79 7.54
CA GLY A 154 11.33 7.46 8.89
C GLY A 154 10.86 8.65 9.72
N ALA A 155 10.24 9.65 9.09
CA ALA A 155 9.67 10.78 9.81
C ALA A 155 8.68 10.34 10.89
N GLU A 156 8.77 10.96 12.05
CA GLU A 156 7.88 10.75 13.19
C GLU A 156 6.75 11.78 13.21
N GLY A 157 5.64 11.42 13.84
CA GLY A 157 4.51 12.30 14.06
C GLY A 157 3.35 11.55 14.71
N LYS A 158 2.87 12.07 15.84
CA LYS A 158 1.71 11.53 16.56
C LYS A 158 0.54 12.49 16.46
N LYS A 159 -0.67 11.96 16.45
CA LYS A 159 -1.88 12.77 16.41
C LYS A 159 -2.05 13.51 17.73
N GLU A 160 -2.18 14.82 17.67
CA GLU A 160 -2.39 15.68 18.83
C GLU A 160 -3.85 16.14 18.87
N ARG A 161 -4.36 16.43 20.08
CA ARG A 161 -5.73 16.93 20.21
C ARG A 161 -5.85 18.32 19.59
N GLY A 162 -6.65 18.42 18.53
CA GLY A 162 -6.94 19.71 17.87
C GLY A 162 -5.85 20.21 16.92
N SER A 163 -4.83 19.39 16.61
CA SER A 163 -3.78 19.74 15.66
C SER A 163 -3.28 18.52 14.87
N ASP A 164 -3.12 18.67 13.56
CA ASP A 164 -2.45 17.71 12.69
C ASP A 164 -1.03 18.16 12.28
N ALA A 165 -0.50 19.21 12.92
CA ALA A 165 0.78 19.81 12.54
C ALA A 165 1.95 18.81 12.58
N SER A 166 1.99 17.93 13.59
CA SER A 166 2.99 16.89 13.72
C SER A 166 2.93 15.84 12.59
N LEU A 167 1.75 15.65 11.98
CA LEU A 167 1.55 14.73 10.85
C LEU A 167 1.95 15.37 9.52
N ARG A 168 1.96 16.70 9.43
CA ARG A 168 2.14 17.49 8.20
C ARG A 168 3.31 18.48 8.29
N PRO A 169 4.50 18.07 8.78
CA PRO A 169 5.64 18.98 8.91
C PRO A 169 6.13 19.47 7.54
N ALA A 170 6.58 20.72 7.49
CA ALA A 170 7.24 21.25 6.30
C ALA A 170 8.75 20.94 6.36
N TYR A 171 9.27 20.24 5.35
CA TYR A 171 10.70 19.97 5.23
C TYR A 171 11.34 20.95 4.23
N LYS A 172 12.43 21.58 4.64
CA LYS A 172 13.21 22.47 3.74
C LYS A 172 13.96 21.72 2.66
N LYS A 173 14.32 20.45 2.93
CA LYS A 173 15.02 19.55 2.01
C LYS A 173 14.73 18.09 2.37
N PRO A 174 14.86 17.15 1.44
CA PRO A 174 14.83 15.72 1.71
C PRO A 174 15.95 15.31 2.69
N LEU A 175 15.70 14.27 3.49
CA LEU A 175 16.65 13.72 4.47
C LEU A 175 16.92 12.23 4.19
N PRO A 176 17.41 11.86 2.98
CA PRO A 176 17.56 10.46 2.59
C PRO A 176 18.54 9.72 3.50
N ASN A 177 18.23 8.45 3.77
CA ASN A 177 19.02 7.58 4.63
C ASN A 177 18.99 6.12 4.10
N ALA A 178 19.42 5.15 4.91
CA ALA A 178 19.41 3.74 4.55
C ALA A 178 18.00 3.20 4.23
N LEU A 179 16.96 3.69 4.93
CA LEU A 179 15.56 3.33 4.63
C LEU A 179 15.15 3.83 3.24
N THR A 180 15.53 5.06 2.88
CA THR A 180 15.25 5.63 1.54
C THR A 180 15.87 4.76 0.45
N ALA A 181 17.13 4.32 0.63
CA ALA A 181 17.80 3.43 -0.33
C ALA A 181 17.08 2.08 -0.46
N ARG A 182 16.65 1.50 0.67
CA ARG A 182 15.90 0.23 0.67
C ARG A 182 14.54 0.37 -0.04
N ILE A 183 13.80 1.43 0.23
CA ILE A 183 12.52 1.71 -0.45
C ILE A 183 12.75 1.89 -1.96
N THR A 184 13.80 2.58 -2.37
CA THR A 184 14.16 2.74 -3.78
C THR A 184 14.40 1.37 -4.46
N SER A 185 15.08 0.45 -3.76
CA SER A 185 15.29 -0.93 -4.25
C SER A 185 13.98 -1.71 -4.37
N LEU A 186 13.07 -1.58 -3.39
CA LEU A 186 11.74 -2.19 -3.41
C LEU A 186 10.88 -1.67 -4.58
N ILE A 187 10.92 -0.36 -4.84
CA ILE A 187 10.26 0.27 -6.00
C ILE A 187 10.81 -0.33 -7.30
N ALA A 188 12.14 -0.38 -7.44
CA ALA A 188 12.79 -0.95 -8.62
C ALA A 188 12.45 -2.43 -8.82
N LEU A 189 12.41 -3.22 -7.72
CA LEU A 189 11.98 -4.62 -7.77
C LEU A 189 10.54 -4.72 -8.26
N ARG A 190 9.60 -3.98 -7.66
CA ARG A 190 8.18 -4.02 -8.03
C ARG A 190 7.98 -3.61 -9.49
N ASN A 191 8.66 -2.57 -9.96
CA ASN A 191 8.52 -2.08 -11.33
C ASN A 191 8.97 -3.08 -12.38
N ARG A 192 9.99 -3.92 -12.09
CA ARG A 192 10.45 -4.98 -13.00
C ARG A 192 9.75 -6.33 -12.79
N THR A 193 8.79 -6.43 -11.87
CA THR A 193 8.14 -7.66 -11.44
C THR A 193 6.62 -7.54 -11.59
N PRO A 194 6.05 -7.80 -12.80
CA PRO A 194 4.61 -7.66 -13.05
C PRO A 194 3.73 -8.47 -12.09
N GLU A 195 4.19 -9.63 -11.65
CA GLU A 195 3.49 -10.47 -10.68
C GLU A 195 3.35 -9.80 -9.31
N LEU A 196 4.27 -8.92 -8.89
CA LEU A 196 4.10 -8.11 -7.68
C LEU A 196 3.08 -6.98 -7.88
N GLN A 197 2.94 -6.48 -9.12
CA GLN A 197 2.01 -5.39 -9.41
C GLN A 197 0.56 -5.88 -9.54
N ARG A 198 0.33 -6.95 -10.34
CA ARG A 198 -1.01 -7.39 -10.76
C ARG A 198 -1.29 -8.86 -10.49
N GLY A 199 -0.32 -9.61 -9.96
CA GLY A 199 -0.47 -11.04 -9.70
C GLY A 199 -1.44 -11.35 -8.56
N THR A 200 -1.94 -12.56 -8.56
CA THR A 200 -2.67 -13.14 -7.43
C THR A 200 -1.76 -13.31 -6.22
N LEU A 201 -2.33 -13.56 -5.06
CA LEU A 201 -1.61 -13.88 -3.83
C LEU A 201 -2.08 -15.22 -3.30
N LYS A 202 -1.11 -16.07 -2.93
CA LYS A 202 -1.35 -17.37 -2.29
C LYS A 202 -0.43 -17.50 -1.07
N ASP A 203 -1.01 -17.86 0.07
CA ASP A 203 -0.23 -18.16 1.27
C ASP A 203 0.60 -19.43 1.07
N LEU A 204 1.88 -19.39 1.42
CA LEU A 204 2.79 -20.55 1.43
C LEU A 204 3.00 -21.07 2.85
N ARG A 205 3.34 -20.18 3.77
CA ARG A 205 3.53 -20.50 5.20
C ARG A 205 3.17 -19.33 6.06
N LEU A 206 2.46 -19.58 7.14
CA LEU A 206 1.99 -18.57 8.07
C LEU A 206 2.22 -19.03 9.50
N THR A 207 2.86 -18.19 10.28
CA THR A 207 3.03 -18.30 11.72
C THR A 207 2.71 -16.96 12.38
N ASN A 208 2.75 -16.87 13.69
CA ASN A 208 2.58 -15.59 14.36
C ASN A 208 3.65 -14.56 13.93
N ARG A 209 4.92 -15.00 13.79
CA ARG A 209 6.08 -14.12 13.63
C ARG A 209 6.70 -14.13 12.24
N ALA A 210 6.27 -15.06 11.37
CA ALA A 210 6.76 -15.15 10.01
C ALA A 210 5.63 -15.45 9.03
N TYR A 211 5.73 -14.84 7.85
CA TYR A 211 4.75 -15.00 6.78
C TYR A 211 5.43 -15.14 5.44
N ALA A 212 5.11 -16.23 4.72
CA ALA A 212 5.55 -16.43 3.35
C ALA A 212 4.34 -16.56 2.43
N PHE A 213 4.39 -15.89 1.28
CA PHE A 213 3.37 -15.90 0.25
C PHE A 213 3.95 -15.90 -1.15
N LEU A 214 3.15 -16.33 -2.11
CA LEU A 214 3.48 -16.36 -3.52
C LEU A 214 2.64 -15.31 -4.26
N ARG A 215 3.28 -14.57 -5.16
CA ARG A 215 2.62 -13.71 -6.15
C ARG A 215 2.76 -14.35 -7.51
N GLU A 216 1.66 -14.52 -8.24
CA GLU A 216 1.63 -15.25 -9.51
C GLU A 216 0.89 -14.45 -10.59
N LEU A 217 1.49 -14.39 -11.79
CA LEU A 217 0.90 -13.76 -12.97
C LEU A 217 1.44 -14.45 -14.24
N ASP A 218 0.56 -14.95 -15.09
CA ASP A 218 0.88 -15.46 -16.43
C ASP A 218 2.05 -16.47 -16.46
N GLY A 219 2.10 -17.37 -15.47
CA GLY A 219 3.14 -18.40 -15.34
C GLY A 219 4.44 -17.92 -14.68
N PHE A 220 4.54 -16.62 -14.33
CA PHE A 220 5.63 -16.11 -13.52
C PHE A 220 5.25 -16.07 -12.04
N SER A 221 6.21 -16.32 -11.18
CA SER A 221 6.00 -16.31 -9.74
C SER A 221 7.13 -15.64 -8.99
N THR A 222 6.77 -14.96 -7.89
CA THR A 222 7.69 -14.41 -6.90
C THR A 222 7.23 -14.83 -5.51
N ALA A 223 8.02 -15.62 -4.81
CA ALA A 223 7.81 -15.93 -3.40
C ALA A 223 8.43 -14.83 -2.55
N VAL A 224 7.73 -14.43 -1.49
CA VAL A 224 8.20 -13.47 -0.50
C VAL A 224 8.06 -14.11 0.87
N ALA A 225 9.08 -13.97 1.72
CA ALA A 225 9.03 -14.45 3.10
C ALA A 225 9.56 -13.36 4.04
N VAL A 226 8.82 -13.12 5.13
CA VAL A 226 9.07 -12.04 6.11
C VAL A 226 9.18 -12.65 7.49
N ASN A 227 10.20 -12.24 8.24
CA ASN A 227 10.42 -12.60 9.64
C ASN A 227 10.38 -11.33 10.51
N ALA A 228 9.42 -11.24 11.41
CA ALA A 228 9.27 -10.14 12.37
C ALA A 228 9.82 -10.48 13.76
N ASP A 229 10.45 -11.66 13.91
CA ASP A 229 11.13 -12.07 15.13
C ASP A 229 12.54 -11.47 15.20
N ASP A 230 13.08 -11.32 16.40
CA ASP A 230 14.48 -10.95 16.70
C ASP A 230 15.45 -12.14 16.62
N ALA A 231 14.94 -13.35 16.33
CA ALA A 231 15.71 -14.55 16.03
C ALA A 231 15.52 -14.99 14.56
N PRO A 232 16.50 -15.71 13.95
CA PRO A 232 16.32 -16.29 12.63
C PRO A 232 15.21 -17.34 12.64
N VAL A 233 14.47 -17.44 11.54
CA VAL A 233 13.42 -18.45 11.36
C VAL A 233 13.67 -19.27 10.10
N THR A 234 13.49 -20.56 10.18
CA THR A 234 13.49 -21.45 9.02
C THR A 234 12.06 -21.86 8.67
N LEU A 235 11.63 -21.56 7.45
CA LEU A 235 10.33 -21.97 6.91
C LEU A 235 10.53 -23.04 5.82
N ASP A 236 9.79 -24.13 5.92
CA ASP A 236 9.66 -25.07 4.80
C ASP A 236 8.51 -24.62 3.90
N LEU A 237 8.88 -24.25 2.67
CA LEU A 237 7.96 -23.65 1.69
C LEU A 237 7.60 -24.67 0.61
N PRO A 238 6.29 -24.93 0.40
CA PRO A 238 5.84 -25.90 -0.61
C PRO A 238 6.42 -25.60 -2.00
N GLY A 239 7.15 -26.57 -2.56
CA GLY A 239 7.76 -26.47 -3.89
C GLY A 239 9.03 -25.63 -3.99
N LEU A 240 9.47 -24.98 -2.89
CA LEU A 240 10.66 -24.13 -2.85
C LEU A 240 11.71 -24.61 -1.82
N GLY A 241 11.33 -25.58 -0.94
CA GLY A 241 12.21 -26.10 0.11
C GLY A 241 12.33 -25.19 1.32
N ALA A 242 13.32 -25.49 2.17
CA ALA A 242 13.58 -24.72 3.38
C ALA A 242 14.31 -23.41 3.08
N VAL A 243 13.83 -22.31 3.68
CA VAL A 243 14.46 -20.99 3.62
C VAL A 243 14.71 -20.50 5.04
N GLU A 244 15.95 -20.08 5.31
CA GLU A 244 16.30 -19.37 6.53
C GLU A 244 16.16 -17.85 6.30
N ILE A 245 15.41 -17.20 7.17
CA ILE A 245 15.15 -15.76 7.10
C ILE A 245 15.79 -15.12 8.33
N PRO A 246 16.75 -14.22 8.16
CA PRO A 246 17.39 -13.54 9.28
C PRO A 246 16.39 -12.78 10.16
N PRO A 247 16.78 -12.38 11.38
CA PRO A 247 15.95 -11.55 12.26
C PRO A 247 15.51 -10.27 11.56
N LEU A 248 14.29 -9.82 11.83
CA LEU A 248 13.73 -8.54 11.38
C LEU A 248 13.98 -8.28 9.88
N SER A 249 13.82 -9.32 9.05
CA SER A 249 14.16 -9.23 7.63
C SER A 249 13.09 -9.82 6.72
N ALA A 250 13.24 -9.54 5.44
CA ALA A 250 12.44 -10.13 4.38
C ALA A 250 13.33 -10.59 3.22
N VAL A 251 12.93 -11.68 2.57
CA VAL A 251 13.60 -12.23 1.40
C VAL A 251 12.60 -12.53 0.31
N TYR A 252 13.07 -12.59 -0.95
CA TYR A 252 12.24 -12.97 -2.08
C TYR A 252 12.97 -13.97 -2.98
N ASN A 253 12.20 -14.80 -3.66
CA ASN A 253 12.69 -15.71 -4.68
C ASN A 253 11.83 -15.53 -5.93
N ARG A 254 12.45 -15.10 -7.00
CA ARG A 254 11.80 -14.95 -8.30
C ARG A 254 12.20 -16.11 -9.20
N ARG A 255 11.20 -16.78 -9.78
CA ARG A 255 11.40 -17.87 -10.75
C ARG A 255 12.19 -19.10 -10.21
N GLY A 256 12.31 -19.28 -8.91
CA GLY A 256 13.08 -20.39 -8.33
C GLY A 256 14.61 -20.21 -8.36
N GLU A 257 15.11 -19.00 -8.63
CA GLU A 257 16.55 -18.70 -8.75
C GLU A 257 17.29 -18.60 -7.40
N GLY A 258 16.59 -18.83 -6.29
CA GLY A 258 17.10 -18.70 -4.93
C GLY A 258 16.55 -17.47 -4.19
N PHE A 259 16.69 -17.47 -2.86
CA PHE A 259 16.21 -16.36 -2.03
C PHE A 259 17.25 -15.26 -1.91
N LEU A 260 16.83 -14.02 -2.16
CA LEU A 260 17.62 -12.80 -2.07
C LEU A 260 17.02 -11.87 -1.02
N PRO A 261 17.81 -11.02 -0.32
CA PRO A 261 17.29 -10.00 0.59
C PRO A 261 16.36 -8.98 -0.12
N LEU A 262 15.32 -8.56 0.60
CA LEU A 262 14.43 -7.46 0.22
C LEU A 262 14.88 -6.15 0.82
#